data_80130d7810176bf743deaf3992b1bb68
#
_entry.id   80130d7810176bf743deaf3992b1bb68
#
_cell.length_a   1.000
_cell.length_b   1.000
_cell.length_c   1.000
_cell.angle_alpha   90.00
_cell.angle_beta   90.00
_cell.angle_gamma   90.00
#
_symmetry.space_group_name_H-M   'P 1'
#
loop_
_entity.id
_entity.type
_entity.pdbx_description
1 polymer ?
#
loop_
_entity_poly.entity_id
_entity_poly.type
_entity_poly.pdbx_seq_one_letter_code
_entity_poly.pdbx_strand_id
1 'polypeptide(L)'
;LTQDATGTMAYLEFEAMGVPRVKTERSVAYIDHNTLQNGFMNMDDHRFIGSVAKKHGIYFSRPGNGICHQVHLERFGVPGKTLIGSDSHTPTGGGIGMIAIGAGGMDVAVAMGGGTYYITCPKVVKVNLTGKLSPWVAAKDVILEVLRRLSVKGGVGKVIEYCGEGVKTLSVPERATITNMGAELGATSSIFPSDEITLSFLKAQGREDVWTPLAADPDAVYDEEVDINLSELVPMAACPHSPDNVKPCTELEGMKIDQVCIGSCTNSSLLDMLKVAHILKGKTVHPDVQLSIAPGSKQVLNMLAENGALATMIDAGARILESACGPCIGMGQSPNSKGISLRTFNRN
;
A
#
# COMPACT_ATOMS: atom_id res chain seq x y z
N LEU A 1 10.98 3.29 -8.20
CA LEU A 1 9.82 4.12 -7.82
C LEU A 1 10.29 5.26 -6.93
N THR A 2 9.84 6.48 -7.19
CA THR A 2 10.02 7.64 -6.30
C THR A 2 8.67 8.33 -6.08
N GLN A 3 8.52 9.02 -4.96
CA GLN A 3 7.37 9.88 -4.66
C GLN A 3 7.86 11.28 -4.25
N ASP A 4 7.00 12.28 -4.26
CA ASP A 4 7.39 13.68 -4.18
C ASP A 4 7.96 14.13 -2.82
N ALA A 5 7.71 13.43 -1.72
CA ALA A 5 8.32 13.78 -0.44
C ALA A 5 9.82 13.41 -0.35
N THR A 6 10.29 12.45 -1.15
CA THR A 6 11.69 11.98 -1.18
C THR A 6 12.35 12.15 -2.54
N GLY A 7 11.55 12.35 -3.59
CA GLY A 7 12.01 12.35 -4.99
C GLY A 7 12.92 13.50 -5.34
N THR A 8 12.71 14.70 -4.81
CA THR A 8 13.56 15.86 -5.07
C THR A 8 15.01 15.56 -4.74
N MET A 9 15.29 15.01 -3.55
CA MET A 9 16.67 14.64 -3.16
C MET A 9 17.22 13.54 -4.04
N ALA A 10 16.46 12.45 -4.27
CA ALA A 10 16.89 11.34 -5.12
C ALA A 10 17.27 11.82 -6.54
N TYR A 11 16.55 12.79 -7.07
CA TYR A 11 16.84 13.33 -8.41
C TYR A 11 18.00 14.32 -8.45
N LEU A 12 18.22 15.09 -7.38
CA LEU A 12 19.44 15.90 -7.26
C LEU A 12 20.69 15.01 -7.19
N GLU A 13 20.63 13.92 -6.45
CA GLU A 13 21.70 12.91 -6.37
C GLU A 13 21.91 12.23 -7.73
N PHE A 14 20.82 11.86 -8.42
CA PHE A 14 20.89 11.27 -9.76
C PHE A 14 21.52 12.24 -10.78
N GLU A 15 21.15 13.52 -10.77
CA GLU A 15 21.75 14.53 -11.64
C GLU A 15 23.23 14.75 -11.37
N ALA A 16 23.64 14.73 -10.07
CA ALA A 16 25.04 14.83 -9.67
C ALA A 16 25.91 13.68 -10.21
N MET A 17 25.33 12.51 -10.48
CA MET A 17 26.02 11.38 -11.11
C MET A 17 26.34 11.62 -12.60
N GLY A 18 25.77 12.63 -13.24
CA GLY A 18 26.01 12.96 -14.65
C GLY A 18 25.47 11.92 -15.66
N VAL A 19 24.56 11.05 -15.25
CA VAL A 19 23.97 10.02 -16.13
C VAL A 19 22.89 10.65 -17.01
N PRO A 20 22.98 10.56 -18.35
CA PRO A 20 22.07 11.29 -19.23
C PRO A 20 20.64 10.73 -19.23
N ARG A 21 20.46 9.44 -18.93
CA ARG A 21 19.18 8.74 -18.94
C ARG A 21 19.18 7.59 -17.94
N VAL A 22 18.02 7.30 -17.33
CA VAL A 22 17.89 6.12 -16.46
C VAL A 22 18.21 4.84 -17.21
N LYS A 23 18.85 3.90 -16.52
CA LYS A 23 19.27 2.60 -17.06
C LYS A 23 18.39 1.45 -16.59
N THR A 24 17.47 1.70 -15.70
CA THR A 24 16.44 0.74 -15.27
C THR A 24 15.47 0.45 -16.41
N GLU A 25 14.86 -0.73 -16.41
CA GLU A 25 13.82 -1.10 -17.37
C GLU A 25 12.65 -0.09 -17.32
N ARG A 26 12.26 0.32 -16.11
CA ARG A 26 11.27 1.37 -15.87
C ARG A 26 11.60 2.16 -14.61
N SER A 27 11.54 3.45 -14.71
CA SER A 27 11.53 4.37 -13.57
C SER A 27 10.26 5.19 -13.60
N VAL A 28 9.60 5.34 -12.46
CA VAL A 28 8.35 6.09 -12.32
C VAL A 28 8.46 7.06 -11.16
N ALA A 29 8.17 8.33 -11.42
CA ALA A 29 8.05 9.41 -10.44
C ALA A 29 6.59 9.71 -10.17
N TYR A 30 6.20 9.72 -8.91
CA TYR A 30 4.82 9.98 -8.48
C TYR A 30 4.72 11.30 -7.71
N ILE A 31 3.62 12.00 -7.90
CA ILE A 31 3.22 13.12 -7.06
C ILE A 31 1.96 12.69 -6.31
N ASP A 32 2.12 12.27 -5.06
CA ASP A 32 1.04 11.72 -4.26
C ASP A 32 1.11 12.01 -2.75
N HIS A 33 2.24 12.50 -2.23
CA HIS A 33 2.40 12.83 -0.82
C HIS A 33 2.02 14.27 -0.50
N ASN A 34 2.49 15.25 -1.28
CA ASN A 34 2.23 16.67 -1.09
C ASN A 34 1.21 17.21 -2.11
N THR A 35 0.25 16.40 -2.51
CA THR A 35 -0.85 16.85 -3.40
C THR A 35 -1.66 17.95 -2.70
N LEU A 36 -1.97 17.78 -1.41
CA LEU A 36 -2.43 18.87 -0.56
C LEU A 36 -1.21 19.71 -0.13
N GLN A 37 -0.95 20.77 -0.87
CA GLN A 37 0.24 21.57 -0.70
C GLN A 37 0.22 22.41 0.58
N ASN A 38 1.37 22.53 1.21
CA ASN A 38 1.60 23.47 2.31
C ASN A 38 2.54 24.59 1.84
N GLY A 39 2.05 25.42 0.93
CA GLY A 39 2.79 26.51 0.32
C GLY A 39 3.35 26.19 -1.07
N PHE A 40 4.00 27.18 -1.70
CA PHE A 40 4.47 27.12 -3.09
C PHE A 40 5.67 26.18 -3.30
N MET A 41 6.43 25.89 -2.27
CA MET A 41 7.61 25.03 -2.35
C MET A 41 7.27 23.62 -2.83
N ASN A 42 6.11 23.08 -2.44
CA ASN A 42 5.67 21.77 -2.95
C ASN A 42 5.44 21.80 -4.46
N MET A 43 4.92 22.93 -5.02
CA MET A 43 4.75 23.06 -6.45
C MET A 43 6.09 23.19 -7.17
N ASP A 44 7.09 23.85 -6.59
CA ASP A 44 8.44 23.91 -7.13
C ASP A 44 9.06 22.51 -7.20
N ASP A 45 8.93 21.71 -6.15
CA ASP A 45 9.33 20.29 -6.14
C ASP A 45 8.63 19.50 -7.24
N HIS A 46 7.30 19.64 -7.39
CA HIS A 46 6.53 18.95 -8.43
C HIS A 46 7.02 19.32 -9.83
N ARG A 47 7.32 20.59 -10.05
CA ARG A 47 7.86 21.09 -11.33
C ARG A 47 9.27 20.56 -11.60
N PHE A 48 10.12 20.58 -10.59
CA PHE A 48 11.46 20.02 -10.68
C PHE A 48 11.42 18.54 -11.03
N ILE A 49 10.68 17.73 -10.27
CA ILE A 49 10.51 16.28 -10.52
C ILE A 49 10.00 16.04 -11.95
N GLY A 50 8.98 16.78 -12.39
CA GLY A 50 8.46 16.67 -13.74
C GLY A 50 9.48 17.02 -14.84
N SER A 51 10.33 18.02 -14.60
CA SER A 51 11.39 18.42 -15.53
C SER A 51 12.49 17.35 -15.64
N VAL A 52 12.91 16.81 -14.50
CA VAL A 52 13.89 15.71 -14.43
C VAL A 52 13.35 14.44 -15.08
N ALA A 53 12.09 14.11 -14.81
CA ALA A 53 11.44 12.96 -15.42
C ALA A 53 11.45 13.06 -16.95
N LYS A 54 11.11 14.22 -17.51
CA LYS A 54 11.16 14.47 -18.96
C LYS A 54 12.59 14.39 -19.51
N LYS A 55 13.55 14.96 -18.81
CA LYS A 55 14.97 14.99 -19.24
C LYS A 55 15.58 13.59 -19.29
N HIS A 56 15.31 12.76 -18.30
CA HIS A 56 16.00 11.49 -18.11
C HIS A 56 15.18 10.25 -18.52
N GLY A 57 13.98 10.42 -19.08
CA GLY A 57 13.15 9.34 -19.59
C GLY A 57 12.44 8.52 -18.50
N ILE A 58 12.02 9.20 -17.45
CA ILE A 58 11.24 8.67 -16.35
C ILE A 58 9.75 8.88 -16.60
N TYR A 59 8.91 7.90 -16.33
CA TYR A 59 7.47 8.09 -16.35
C TYR A 59 7.04 9.02 -15.23
N PHE A 60 6.19 9.99 -15.53
CA PHE A 60 5.73 10.98 -14.58
C PHE A 60 4.25 10.85 -14.29
N SER A 61 3.93 10.40 -13.09
CA SER A 61 2.57 10.31 -12.57
C SER A 61 2.21 11.63 -11.87
N ARG A 62 1.37 12.42 -12.52
CA ARG A 62 0.97 13.77 -12.07
C ARG A 62 0.08 13.71 -10.82
N PRO A 63 -0.03 14.83 -10.06
CA PRO A 63 -1.03 14.99 -9.01
C PRO A 63 -2.42 14.58 -9.50
N GLY A 64 -3.17 13.86 -8.67
CA GLY A 64 -4.49 13.34 -8.99
C GLY A 64 -4.54 12.00 -9.71
N ASN A 65 -3.40 11.45 -10.17
CA ASN A 65 -3.40 10.09 -10.73
C ASN A 65 -3.60 9.02 -9.65
N GLY A 66 -3.14 9.27 -8.45
CA GLY A 66 -3.34 8.37 -7.32
C GLY A 66 -2.08 8.08 -6.52
N ILE A 67 -2.26 7.30 -5.48
CA ILE A 67 -1.22 6.86 -4.56
C ILE A 67 -0.23 5.97 -5.30
N CYS A 68 1.07 6.22 -5.14
CA CYS A 68 2.15 5.58 -5.91
C CYS A 68 2.03 4.05 -5.94
N HIS A 69 1.76 3.40 -4.81
CA HIS A 69 1.67 1.96 -4.73
C HIS A 69 0.43 1.39 -5.44
N GLN A 70 -0.72 2.06 -5.36
CA GLN A 70 -1.94 1.66 -6.06
C GLN A 70 -1.78 1.80 -7.57
N VAL A 71 -1.30 2.96 -8.03
CA VAL A 71 -1.04 3.20 -9.46
C VAL A 71 0.04 2.26 -9.98
N HIS A 72 1.05 1.94 -9.17
CA HIS A 72 2.11 1.00 -9.57
C HIS A 72 1.57 -0.41 -9.79
N LEU A 73 0.72 -0.92 -8.91
CA LEU A 73 0.02 -2.21 -9.08
C LEU A 73 -0.84 -2.20 -10.35
N GLU A 74 -1.63 -1.15 -10.56
CA GLU A 74 -2.53 -1.04 -11.70
C GLU A 74 -1.80 -0.97 -13.05
N ARG A 75 -0.65 -0.27 -13.12
CA ARG A 75 -0.05 0.16 -14.39
C ARG A 75 1.35 -0.39 -14.68
N PHE A 76 2.16 -0.68 -13.68
CA PHE A 76 3.60 -0.91 -13.87
C PHE A 76 4.11 -2.23 -13.29
N GLY A 77 3.54 -2.69 -12.18
CA GLY A 77 4.00 -3.89 -11.49
C GLY A 77 3.94 -5.13 -12.39
N VAL A 78 4.97 -5.96 -12.37
CA VAL A 78 5.09 -7.18 -13.17
C VAL A 78 5.57 -8.32 -12.27
N PRO A 79 4.84 -9.45 -12.21
CA PRO A 79 5.27 -10.62 -11.44
C PRO A 79 6.70 -11.06 -11.80
N GLY A 80 7.49 -11.44 -10.80
CA GLY A 80 8.88 -11.89 -10.98
C GLY A 80 9.90 -10.78 -11.19
N LYS A 81 9.48 -9.52 -11.37
CA LYS A 81 10.41 -8.39 -11.44
C LYS A 81 10.77 -7.87 -10.05
N THR A 82 11.92 -7.22 -9.97
CA THR A 82 12.36 -6.49 -8.78
C THR A 82 11.91 -5.03 -8.83
N LEU A 83 11.60 -4.46 -7.67
CA LEU A 83 11.23 -3.06 -7.51
C LEU A 83 12.02 -2.46 -6.35
N ILE A 84 12.74 -1.38 -6.60
CA ILE A 84 13.31 -0.53 -5.55
C ILE A 84 12.57 0.81 -5.52
N GLY A 85 12.25 1.30 -4.33
CA GLY A 85 11.50 2.56 -4.18
C GLY A 85 11.95 3.38 -3.00
N SER A 86 11.91 4.71 -3.13
CA SER A 86 12.22 5.65 -2.05
C SER A 86 11.04 5.84 -1.08
N ASP A 87 10.19 4.85 -1.00
CA ASP A 87 9.06 4.78 -0.07
C ASP A 87 9.07 3.47 0.71
N SER A 88 8.81 3.54 2.02
CA SER A 88 8.84 2.39 2.93
C SER A 88 7.79 1.32 2.58
N HIS A 89 6.68 1.69 1.93
CA HIS A 89 5.61 0.76 1.54
C HIS A 89 5.76 0.20 0.11
N THR A 90 6.94 0.36 -0.50
CA THR A 90 7.29 -0.30 -1.78
C THR A 90 6.97 -1.80 -1.79
N PRO A 91 7.12 -2.56 -0.66
CA PRO A 91 6.73 -3.97 -0.58
C PRO A 91 5.29 -4.29 -0.97
N THR A 92 4.40 -3.29 -1.10
CA THR A 92 3.05 -3.46 -1.70
C THR A 92 3.09 -4.21 -3.04
N GLY A 93 4.15 -4.04 -3.84
CA GLY A 93 4.36 -4.76 -5.10
C GLY A 93 4.43 -6.29 -4.95
N GLY A 94 4.73 -6.78 -3.76
CA GLY A 94 4.74 -8.22 -3.47
C GLY A 94 3.35 -8.86 -3.53
N GLY A 95 2.28 -8.07 -3.48
CA GLY A 95 0.90 -8.55 -3.65
C GLY A 95 0.60 -9.15 -5.03
N ILE A 96 1.43 -8.88 -6.03
CA ILE A 96 1.39 -9.47 -7.38
C ILE A 96 2.63 -10.33 -7.70
N GLY A 97 3.43 -10.67 -6.70
CA GLY A 97 4.62 -11.52 -6.90
C GLY A 97 5.89 -10.77 -7.34
N MET A 98 6.07 -9.51 -6.96
CA MET A 98 7.33 -8.80 -7.13
C MET A 98 8.21 -8.92 -5.87
N ILE A 99 9.53 -8.94 -6.04
CA ILE A 99 10.46 -8.61 -4.95
C ILE A 99 10.59 -7.08 -4.90
N ALA A 100 9.88 -6.48 -3.96
CA ALA A 100 9.73 -5.04 -3.84
C ALA A 100 10.31 -4.54 -2.51
N ILE A 101 11.25 -3.58 -2.57
CA ILE A 101 12.06 -3.16 -1.42
C ILE A 101 12.04 -1.64 -1.31
N GLY A 102 11.74 -1.13 -0.11
CA GLY A 102 11.94 0.27 0.23
C GLY A 102 13.42 0.56 0.52
N ALA A 103 13.94 1.65 -0.03
CA ALA A 103 15.35 2.03 0.09
C ALA A 103 15.52 3.55 0.22
N GLY A 104 16.70 3.98 0.61
CA GLY A 104 17.04 5.40 0.67
C GLY A 104 17.09 6.06 -0.72
N GLY A 105 16.91 7.40 -0.75
CA GLY A 105 16.93 8.16 -2.00
C GLY A 105 18.21 7.95 -2.80
N MET A 106 19.37 7.94 -2.13
CA MET A 106 20.68 7.69 -2.75
C MET A 106 20.74 6.31 -3.41
N ASP A 107 20.27 5.25 -2.75
CA ASP A 107 20.26 3.89 -3.30
C ASP A 107 19.38 3.82 -4.56
N VAL A 108 18.23 4.49 -4.51
CA VAL A 108 17.31 4.57 -5.67
C VAL A 108 17.97 5.36 -6.81
N ALA A 109 18.64 6.46 -6.52
CA ALA A 109 19.40 7.24 -7.53
C ALA A 109 20.49 6.40 -8.18
N VAL A 110 21.28 5.69 -7.39
CA VAL A 110 22.34 4.78 -7.87
C VAL A 110 21.76 3.68 -8.76
N ALA A 111 20.65 3.05 -8.33
CA ALA A 111 19.98 2.03 -9.12
C ALA A 111 19.43 2.58 -10.45
N MET A 112 18.84 3.78 -10.44
CA MET A 112 18.42 4.46 -11.69
C MET A 112 19.58 4.72 -12.63
N GLY A 113 20.77 5.03 -12.10
CA GLY A 113 22.01 5.20 -12.85
C GLY A 113 22.63 3.90 -13.38
N GLY A 114 22.06 2.74 -13.02
CA GLY A 114 22.55 1.41 -13.39
C GLY A 114 23.60 0.87 -12.43
N GLY A 115 23.77 1.48 -11.26
CA GLY A 115 24.59 0.93 -10.18
C GLY A 115 23.90 -0.24 -9.47
N THR A 116 24.70 -0.99 -8.73
CA THR A 116 24.22 -2.18 -8.00
C THR A 116 23.67 -1.77 -6.64
N TYR A 117 22.53 -2.35 -6.28
CA TYR A 117 21.99 -2.28 -4.93
C TYR A 117 22.30 -3.58 -4.19
N TYR A 118 22.96 -3.46 -3.04
CA TYR A 118 23.38 -4.61 -2.24
C TYR A 118 22.47 -4.74 -1.01
N ILE A 119 22.01 -5.94 -0.76
CA ILE A 119 21.29 -6.30 0.48
C ILE A 119 22.01 -7.48 1.15
N THR A 120 21.99 -7.53 2.46
CA THR A 120 22.34 -8.75 3.19
C THR A 120 21.31 -9.81 2.82
N CYS A 121 21.76 -11.04 2.51
CA CYS A 121 20.84 -12.13 2.17
C CYS A 121 19.81 -12.29 3.31
N PRO A 122 18.53 -12.01 3.07
CA PRO A 122 17.52 -12.07 4.10
C PRO A 122 17.17 -13.53 4.42
N LYS A 123 16.76 -13.78 5.65
CA LYS A 123 16.05 -15.00 6.02
C LYS A 123 14.65 -14.98 5.41
N VAL A 124 14.04 -16.16 5.26
CA VAL A 124 12.69 -16.28 4.72
C VAL A 124 11.75 -16.85 5.78
N VAL A 125 10.70 -16.10 6.08
CA VAL A 125 9.61 -16.52 6.97
C VAL A 125 8.43 -16.93 6.11
N LYS A 126 8.01 -18.17 6.24
CA LYS A 126 6.78 -18.67 5.63
C LYS A 126 5.60 -18.33 6.51
N VAL A 127 4.60 -17.65 5.93
CA VAL A 127 3.28 -17.50 6.55
C VAL A 127 2.29 -18.36 5.78
N ASN A 128 1.93 -19.49 6.39
CA ASN A 128 1.02 -20.45 5.80
C ASN A 128 -0.43 -20.09 6.14
N LEU A 129 -1.21 -19.71 5.12
CA LEU A 129 -2.60 -19.31 5.27
C LEU A 129 -3.53 -20.48 4.92
N THR A 130 -4.42 -20.83 5.83
CA THR A 130 -5.44 -21.86 5.61
C THR A 130 -6.85 -21.29 5.78
N GLY A 131 -7.87 -21.98 5.27
CA GLY A 131 -9.26 -21.52 5.37
C GLY A 131 -9.56 -20.27 4.54
N LYS A 132 -10.56 -19.50 4.97
CA LYS A 132 -11.01 -18.26 4.31
C LYS A 132 -11.48 -17.24 5.35
N LEU A 133 -11.43 -15.96 5.01
CA LEU A 133 -11.89 -14.89 5.88
C LEU A 133 -13.39 -15.02 6.19
N SER A 134 -13.73 -14.90 7.46
CA SER A 134 -15.12 -14.84 7.94
C SER A 134 -15.75 -13.47 7.62
N PRO A 135 -17.09 -13.34 7.65
CA PRO A 135 -17.75 -12.03 7.54
C PRO A 135 -17.17 -11.02 8.55
N TRP A 136 -16.98 -9.77 8.12
CA TRP A 136 -16.40 -8.67 8.89
C TRP A 136 -14.89 -8.77 9.17
N VAL A 137 -14.25 -9.86 8.81
CA VAL A 137 -12.78 -9.99 8.85
C VAL A 137 -12.21 -9.58 7.50
N ALA A 138 -11.15 -8.80 7.50
CA ALA A 138 -10.50 -8.26 6.31
C ALA A 138 -9.04 -8.71 6.22
N ALA A 139 -8.43 -8.54 5.05
CA ALA A 139 -7.01 -8.81 4.85
C ALA A 139 -6.11 -8.03 5.83
N LYS A 140 -6.57 -6.87 6.30
CA LYS A 140 -5.87 -6.11 7.33
C LYS A 140 -5.77 -6.88 8.65
N ASP A 141 -6.79 -7.65 9.02
CA ASP A 141 -6.74 -8.47 10.24
C ASP A 141 -5.69 -9.57 10.13
N VAL A 142 -5.42 -10.08 8.92
CA VAL A 142 -4.34 -11.05 8.68
C VAL A 142 -2.98 -10.45 9.04
N ILE A 143 -2.66 -9.29 8.51
CA ILE A 143 -1.35 -8.66 8.79
C ILE A 143 -1.27 -8.11 10.22
N LEU A 144 -2.38 -7.70 10.83
CA LEU A 144 -2.42 -7.35 12.24
C LEU A 144 -2.13 -8.56 13.12
N GLU A 145 -2.62 -9.75 12.77
CA GLU A 145 -2.29 -11.00 13.49
C GLU A 145 -0.79 -11.36 13.32
N VAL A 146 -0.22 -11.17 12.13
CA VAL A 146 1.22 -11.34 11.93
C VAL A 146 2.02 -10.36 12.79
N LEU A 147 1.62 -9.10 12.83
CA LEU A 147 2.24 -8.06 13.68
C LEU A 147 2.13 -8.40 15.16
N ARG A 148 0.98 -8.89 15.60
CA ARG A 148 0.76 -9.33 16.99
C ARG A 148 1.70 -10.48 17.40
N ARG A 149 1.99 -11.41 16.47
CA ARG A 149 2.87 -12.55 16.73
C ARG A 149 4.35 -12.21 16.63
N LEU A 150 4.76 -11.45 15.62
CA LEU A 150 6.16 -11.20 15.30
C LEU A 150 6.67 -9.85 15.83
N SER A 151 5.81 -8.93 16.20
CA SER A 151 6.09 -7.53 16.54
C SER A 151 6.65 -6.69 15.37
N VAL A 152 6.82 -5.39 15.62
CA VAL A 152 7.40 -4.42 14.66
C VAL A 152 8.88 -4.65 14.31
N LYS A 153 9.54 -5.58 14.97
CA LYS A 153 10.94 -5.96 14.71
C LYS A 153 11.10 -7.37 14.16
N GLY A 154 10.02 -8.13 14.10
CA GLY A 154 10.06 -9.54 13.72
C GLY A 154 10.44 -9.81 12.27
N GLY A 155 10.26 -8.82 11.38
CA GLY A 155 10.62 -8.91 9.97
C GLY A 155 12.00 -8.34 9.61
N VAL A 156 12.74 -7.76 10.56
CA VAL A 156 14.04 -7.14 10.28
C VAL A 156 15.03 -8.17 9.73
N GLY A 157 15.59 -7.89 8.55
CA GLY A 157 16.49 -8.81 7.83
C GLY A 157 15.79 -10.05 7.26
N LYS A 158 14.47 -10.00 7.09
CA LYS A 158 13.67 -11.12 6.60
C LYS A 158 12.80 -10.71 5.40
N VAL A 159 12.45 -11.70 4.58
CA VAL A 159 11.37 -11.65 3.60
C VAL A 159 10.22 -12.51 4.11
N ILE A 160 9.01 -11.98 4.05
CA ILE A 160 7.80 -12.70 4.46
C ILE A 160 7.15 -13.28 3.21
N GLU A 161 7.10 -14.60 3.12
CA GLU A 161 6.46 -15.30 2.00
C GLU A 161 5.12 -15.91 2.43
N TYR A 162 4.05 -15.48 1.79
CA TYR A 162 2.70 -15.97 2.05
C TYR A 162 2.37 -17.14 1.12
N CYS A 163 1.94 -18.24 1.70
CA CYS A 163 1.60 -19.47 0.98
C CYS A 163 0.38 -20.18 1.61
N GLY A 164 0.09 -21.38 1.16
CA GLY A 164 -1.04 -22.19 1.62
C GLY A 164 -2.32 -21.98 0.80
N GLU A 165 -3.32 -22.79 1.06
CA GLU A 165 -4.59 -22.79 0.30
C GLU A 165 -5.42 -21.53 0.50
N GLY A 166 -5.30 -20.88 1.67
CA GLY A 166 -5.98 -19.64 2.00
C GLY A 166 -5.60 -18.49 1.08
N VAL A 167 -4.40 -18.50 0.49
CA VAL A 167 -3.94 -17.48 -0.47
C VAL A 167 -4.89 -17.37 -1.67
N LYS A 168 -5.46 -18.48 -2.13
CA LYS A 168 -6.39 -18.54 -3.27
C LYS A 168 -7.74 -17.88 -2.97
N THR A 169 -8.02 -17.56 -1.72
CA THR A 169 -9.24 -16.86 -1.31
C THR A 169 -9.09 -15.35 -1.23
N LEU A 170 -7.85 -14.84 -1.39
CA LEU A 170 -7.50 -13.43 -1.30
C LEU A 170 -7.29 -12.82 -2.68
N SER A 171 -8.01 -11.74 -2.97
CA SER A 171 -7.81 -10.94 -4.17
C SER A 171 -6.46 -10.19 -4.13
N VAL A 172 -5.97 -9.73 -5.29
CA VAL A 172 -4.72 -8.93 -5.34
C VAL A 172 -4.77 -7.70 -4.45
N PRO A 173 -5.83 -6.87 -4.38
CA PRO A 173 -5.90 -5.78 -3.42
C PRO A 173 -5.75 -6.22 -1.96
N GLU A 174 -6.33 -7.36 -1.58
CA GLU A 174 -6.20 -7.92 -0.23
C GLU A 174 -4.76 -8.39 0.05
N ARG A 175 -4.11 -9.05 -0.92
CA ARG A 175 -2.69 -9.41 -0.84
C ARG A 175 -1.81 -8.15 -0.72
N ALA A 176 -2.13 -7.11 -1.48
CA ALA A 176 -1.42 -5.83 -1.45
C ALA A 176 -1.55 -5.13 -0.10
N THR A 177 -2.71 -5.19 0.57
CA THR A 177 -2.89 -4.71 1.94
C THR A 177 -1.94 -5.41 2.91
N ILE A 178 -1.81 -6.74 2.80
CA ILE A 178 -0.94 -7.55 3.66
C ILE A 178 0.54 -7.19 3.42
N THR A 179 0.98 -7.18 2.16
CA THR A 179 2.38 -6.86 1.83
C THR A 179 2.74 -5.39 2.10
N ASN A 180 1.79 -4.47 1.94
CA ASN A 180 1.94 -3.06 2.32
C ASN A 180 2.33 -2.93 3.79
N MET A 181 1.56 -3.53 4.68
CA MET A 181 1.84 -3.49 6.12
C MET A 181 2.97 -4.42 6.56
N GLY A 182 3.54 -5.21 5.69
CA GLY A 182 4.81 -5.90 5.93
C GLY A 182 5.96 -4.94 6.26
N ALA A 183 5.88 -3.69 5.77
CA ALA A 183 6.81 -2.62 6.16
C ALA A 183 6.76 -2.33 7.66
N GLU A 184 5.61 -2.46 8.31
CA GLU A 184 5.46 -2.24 9.75
C GLU A 184 6.08 -3.36 10.60
N LEU A 185 6.33 -4.54 10.02
CA LEU A 185 7.14 -5.61 10.64
C LEU A 185 8.65 -5.30 10.59
N GLY A 186 9.07 -4.27 9.86
CA GLY A 186 10.46 -4.03 9.50
C GLY A 186 10.99 -5.02 8.45
N ALA A 187 10.12 -5.71 7.73
CA ALA A 187 10.52 -6.70 6.73
C ALA A 187 11.22 -6.06 5.52
N THR A 188 12.24 -6.72 5.00
CA THR A 188 12.93 -6.32 3.77
C THR A 188 11.98 -6.33 2.59
N SER A 189 11.13 -7.35 2.49
CA SER A 189 10.06 -7.47 1.51
C SER A 189 8.98 -8.43 2.03
N SER A 190 7.83 -8.42 1.35
CA SER A 190 6.75 -9.39 1.55
C SER A 190 6.26 -9.82 0.19
N ILE A 191 5.93 -11.09 0.01
CA ILE A 191 5.57 -11.61 -1.32
C ILE A 191 4.45 -12.64 -1.25
N PHE A 192 3.56 -12.59 -2.23
CA PHE A 192 2.57 -13.62 -2.57
C PHE A 192 2.94 -14.30 -3.87
N PRO A 193 2.46 -15.52 -4.11
CA PRO A 193 2.61 -16.17 -5.40
C PRO A 193 1.87 -15.39 -6.50
N SER A 194 2.33 -15.52 -7.73
CA SER A 194 1.61 -15.07 -8.92
C SER A 194 0.83 -16.24 -9.48
N ASP A 195 -0.45 -16.27 -9.20
CA ASP A 195 -1.39 -17.33 -9.55
C ASP A 195 -2.53 -16.81 -10.45
N GLU A 196 -3.58 -17.60 -10.64
CA GLU A 196 -4.77 -17.24 -11.43
C GLU A 196 -5.48 -15.99 -10.91
N ILE A 197 -5.38 -15.70 -9.59
CA ILE A 197 -5.93 -14.46 -9.01
C ILE A 197 -5.12 -13.26 -9.51
N THR A 198 -3.79 -13.39 -9.58
CA THR A 198 -2.92 -12.37 -10.16
C THR A 198 -3.19 -12.18 -11.65
N LEU A 199 -3.36 -13.26 -12.41
CA LEU A 199 -3.74 -13.20 -13.82
C LEU A 199 -5.07 -12.45 -14.00
N SER A 200 -6.08 -12.78 -13.20
CA SER A 200 -7.40 -12.15 -13.26
C SER A 200 -7.31 -10.64 -13.00
N PHE A 201 -6.51 -10.22 -12.03
CA PHE A 201 -6.27 -8.81 -11.75
C PHE A 201 -5.57 -8.11 -12.92
N LEU A 202 -4.49 -8.67 -13.44
CA LEU A 202 -3.74 -8.10 -14.57
C LEU A 202 -4.61 -8.02 -15.83
N LYS A 203 -5.44 -9.03 -16.09
CA LYS A 203 -6.42 -9.03 -17.17
C LYS A 203 -7.43 -7.89 -17.04
N ALA A 204 -7.96 -7.66 -15.83
CA ALA A 204 -8.83 -6.51 -15.55
C ALA A 204 -8.14 -5.15 -15.76
N GLN A 205 -6.82 -5.11 -15.67
CA GLN A 205 -6.00 -3.92 -15.97
C GLN A 205 -5.57 -3.84 -17.45
N GLY A 206 -5.99 -4.80 -18.31
CA GLY A 206 -5.53 -4.90 -19.70
C GLY A 206 -4.03 -5.20 -19.83
N ARG A 207 -3.48 -6.00 -18.91
CA ARG A 207 -2.04 -6.29 -18.78
C ARG A 207 -1.77 -7.79 -18.60
N GLU A 208 -2.60 -8.63 -19.16
CA GLU A 208 -2.47 -10.10 -19.09
C GLU A 208 -1.17 -10.62 -19.73
N ASP A 209 -0.65 -9.88 -20.70
CA ASP A 209 0.58 -10.19 -21.43
C ASP A 209 1.86 -10.17 -20.57
N VAL A 210 1.83 -9.50 -19.42
CA VAL A 210 2.97 -9.45 -18.49
C VAL A 210 2.86 -10.48 -17.37
N TRP A 211 1.83 -11.29 -17.34
CA TRP A 211 1.66 -12.30 -16.30
C TRP A 211 2.64 -13.47 -16.46
N THR A 212 3.19 -13.89 -15.33
CA THR A 212 4.00 -15.11 -15.21
C THR A 212 3.60 -15.83 -13.94
N PRO A 213 3.31 -17.14 -13.99
CA PRO A 213 3.03 -17.91 -12.78
C PRO A 213 4.29 -18.06 -11.95
N LEU A 214 4.18 -17.83 -10.64
CA LEU A 214 5.27 -17.93 -9.69
C LEU A 214 4.74 -18.51 -8.39
N ALA A 215 5.43 -19.50 -7.86
CA ALA A 215 5.19 -20.09 -6.56
C ALA A 215 6.52 -20.57 -5.97
N ALA A 216 6.55 -20.84 -4.68
CA ALA A 216 7.68 -21.51 -4.06
C ALA A 216 7.86 -22.92 -4.65
N ASP A 217 9.12 -23.36 -4.71
CA ASP A 217 9.42 -24.75 -5.09
C ASP A 217 8.84 -25.71 -4.04
N PRO A 218 8.42 -26.93 -4.43
CA PRO A 218 7.83 -27.89 -3.50
C PRO A 218 8.74 -28.31 -2.34
N ASP A 219 10.05 -28.18 -2.51
CA ASP A 219 11.09 -28.50 -1.54
C ASP A 219 11.74 -27.25 -0.92
N ALA A 220 11.11 -26.09 -1.04
CA ALA A 220 11.59 -24.86 -0.45
C ALA A 220 11.73 -24.98 1.08
N VAL A 221 12.88 -24.54 1.60
CA VAL A 221 13.20 -24.56 3.03
C VAL A 221 13.11 -23.13 3.58
N TYR A 222 12.49 -23.00 4.74
CA TYR A 222 12.27 -21.71 5.39
C TYR A 222 13.01 -21.64 6.72
N ASP A 223 13.43 -20.42 7.10
CA ASP A 223 14.08 -20.18 8.40
C ASP A 223 13.07 -20.21 9.56
N GLU A 224 11.84 -19.75 9.30
CA GLU A 224 10.74 -19.71 10.28
C GLU A 224 9.41 -19.98 9.58
N GLU A 225 8.46 -20.55 10.31
CA GLU A 225 7.10 -20.78 9.81
C GLU A 225 6.05 -20.25 10.78
N VAL A 226 4.99 -19.66 10.26
CA VAL A 226 3.83 -19.13 11.00
C VAL A 226 2.56 -19.61 10.33
N ASP A 227 1.75 -20.39 11.04
CA ASP A 227 0.44 -20.85 10.56
C ASP A 227 -0.67 -19.90 11.00
N ILE A 228 -1.52 -19.50 10.06
CA ILE A 228 -2.71 -18.67 10.32
C ILE A 228 -3.93 -19.31 9.65
N ASN A 229 -4.91 -19.69 10.46
CA ASN A 229 -6.22 -20.08 9.96
C ASN A 229 -7.10 -18.83 9.79
N LEU A 230 -7.36 -18.44 8.55
CA LEU A 230 -8.17 -17.26 8.21
C LEU A 230 -9.58 -17.34 8.77
N SER A 231 -10.12 -18.56 8.98
CA SER A 231 -11.47 -18.75 9.49
C SER A 231 -11.60 -18.52 11.00
N GLU A 232 -10.47 -18.48 11.72
CA GLU A 232 -10.43 -18.24 13.16
C GLU A 232 -10.13 -16.79 13.53
N LEU A 233 -9.75 -15.97 12.53
CA LEU A 233 -9.50 -14.55 12.75
C LEU A 233 -10.78 -13.80 13.12
N VAL A 234 -10.61 -12.81 13.98
CA VAL A 234 -11.65 -11.85 14.39
C VAL A 234 -11.26 -10.46 13.95
N PRO A 235 -12.20 -9.51 13.82
CA PRO A 235 -11.87 -8.11 13.56
C PRO A 235 -10.95 -7.55 14.64
N MET A 236 -9.85 -6.91 14.20
CA MET A 236 -8.81 -6.39 15.08
C MET A 236 -8.49 -4.92 14.81
N ALA A 237 -7.94 -4.26 15.80
CA ALA A 237 -7.43 -2.90 15.67
C ALA A 237 -6.05 -2.77 16.33
N ALA A 238 -5.16 -2.02 15.68
CA ALA A 238 -3.91 -1.59 16.29
C ALA A 238 -4.16 -0.35 17.16
N CYS A 239 -3.84 -0.47 18.44
CA CYS A 239 -3.97 0.62 19.40
C CYS A 239 -2.70 1.49 19.45
N PRO A 240 -2.79 2.77 19.83
CA PRO A 240 -1.60 3.59 20.03
C PRO A 240 -0.62 2.96 21.04
N HIS A 241 0.68 3.10 20.84
CA HIS A 241 1.40 3.93 19.86
C HIS A 241 2.28 3.05 18.96
N SER A 242 1.87 1.80 18.73
CA SER A 242 2.61 0.86 17.90
C SER A 242 1.65 -0.04 17.12
N PRO A 243 1.91 -0.32 15.83
CA PRO A 243 1.01 -1.14 15.00
C PRO A 243 0.95 -2.61 15.44
N ASP A 244 1.85 -3.09 16.31
CA ASP A 244 1.80 -4.41 16.92
C ASP A 244 1.02 -4.47 18.25
N ASN A 245 0.56 -3.31 18.75
CA ASN A 245 -0.35 -3.24 19.90
C ASN A 245 -1.79 -3.58 19.45
N VAL A 246 -1.96 -4.81 18.99
CA VAL A 246 -3.20 -5.29 18.37
C VAL A 246 -4.15 -5.85 19.42
N LYS A 247 -5.43 -5.48 19.31
CA LYS A 247 -6.52 -5.99 20.12
C LYS A 247 -7.72 -6.39 19.27
N PRO A 248 -8.49 -7.40 19.69
CA PRO A 248 -9.83 -7.64 19.14
C PRO A 248 -10.73 -6.40 19.27
N CYS A 249 -11.50 -6.09 18.24
CA CYS A 249 -12.42 -4.93 18.28
C CYS A 249 -13.45 -5.01 19.41
N THR A 250 -13.80 -6.21 19.87
CA THR A 250 -14.70 -6.43 21.02
C THR A 250 -14.15 -5.87 22.34
N GLU A 251 -12.82 -5.75 22.48
CA GLU A 251 -12.22 -5.11 23.67
C GLU A 251 -12.31 -3.57 23.64
N LEU A 252 -12.68 -3.01 22.49
CA LEU A 252 -12.75 -1.58 22.24
C LEU A 252 -14.20 -1.06 22.15
N GLU A 253 -15.17 -1.91 22.43
CA GLU A 253 -16.60 -1.54 22.41
C GLU A 253 -16.90 -0.39 23.37
N GLY A 254 -17.78 0.51 22.94
CA GLY A 254 -18.19 1.67 23.73
C GLY A 254 -17.21 2.84 23.72
N MET A 255 -16.07 2.71 23.03
CA MET A 255 -15.15 3.81 22.87
C MET A 255 -15.76 4.91 21.99
N LYS A 256 -15.80 6.15 22.50
CA LYS A 256 -16.22 7.30 21.69
C LYS A 256 -15.17 7.61 20.65
N ILE A 257 -15.58 7.76 19.39
CA ILE A 257 -14.71 8.13 18.27
C ILE A 257 -15.09 9.52 17.76
N ASP A 258 -14.10 10.28 17.29
CA ASP A 258 -14.27 11.64 16.78
C ASP A 258 -14.04 11.70 15.25
N GLN A 259 -13.22 10.77 14.72
CA GLN A 259 -12.88 10.76 13.33
C GLN A 259 -12.74 9.35 12.78
N VAL A 260 -13.14 9.15 11.52
CA VAL A 260 -12.85 7.95 10.73
C VAL A 260 -12.18 8.35 9.42
N CYS A 261 -11.04 7.75 9.11
CA CYS A 261 -10.33 7.96 7.85
C CYS A 261 -10.16 6.62 7.12
N ILE A 262 -10.71 6.54 5.89
CA ILE A 262 -10.68 5.34 5.06
C ILE A 262 -9.86 5.60 3.80
N GLY A 263 -8.98 4.69 3.43
CA GLY A 263 -8.17 4.78 2.23
C GLY A 263 -6.69 4.55 2.47
N SER A 264 -5.83 5.49 2.00
CA SER A 264 -4.38 5.34 1.97
C SER A 264 -3.92 4.22 1.02
N CYS A 265 -2.62 3.97 0.93
CA CYS A 265 -2.12 2.85 0.13
C CYS A 265 -2.56 1.47 0.64
N THR A 266 -3.09 1.39 1.86
CA THR A 266 -3.48 0.15 2.52
C THR A 266 -4.87 -0.35 2.10
N ASN A 267 -5.89 0.51 2.17
CA ASN A 267 -7.29 0.13 1.93
C ASN A 267 -8.02 1.18 1.07
N SER A 268 -7.60 1.34 -0.17
CA SER A 268 -8.15 2.31 -1.10
C SER A 268 -8.48 1.74 -2.48
N SER A 269 -8.43 0.42 -2.62
CA SER A 269 -8.81 -0.26 -3.86
C SER A 269 -10.30 -0.08 -4.18
N LEU A 270 -10.68 -0.36 -5.42
CA LEU A 270 -12.09 -0.36 -5.81
C LEU A 270 -12.93 -1.28 -4.91
N LEU A 271 -12.40 -2.45 -4.57
CA LEU A 271 -13.08 -3.42 -3.70
C LEU A 271 -13.33 -2.82 -2.30
N ASP A 272 -12.33 -2.18 -1.71
CA ASP A 272 -12.47 -1.52 -0.42
C ASP A 272 -13.54 -0.42 -0.46
N MET A 273 -13.46 0.44 -1.48
CA MET A 273 -14.39 1.56 -1.64
C MET A 273 -15.83 1.11 -1.89
N LEU A 274 -16.03 0.02 -2.64
CA LEU A 274 -17.37 -0.55 -2.85
C LEU A 274 -17.94 -1.16 -1.57
N LYS A 275 -17.11 -1.81 -0.74
CA LYS A 275 -17.52 -2.28 0.60
C LYS A 275 -17.97 -1.11 1.47
N VAL A 276 -17.22 0.00 1.48
CA VAL A 276 -17.56 1.22 2.22
C VAL A 276 -18.89 1.81 1.74
N ALA A 277 -19.07 1.96 0.43
CA ALA A 277 -20.31 2.48 -0.13
C ALA A 277 -21.51 1.59 0.21
N HIS A 278 -21.32 0.26 0.17
CA HIS A 278 -22.36 -0.70 0.55
C HIS A 278 -22.78 -0.55 2.03
N ILE A 279 -21.81 -0.38 2.93
CA ILE A 279 -22.06 -0.19 4.36
C ILE A 279 -22.79 1.13 4.64
N LEU A 280 -22.43 2.19 3.90
CA LEU A 280 -22.98 3.53 4.09
C LEU A 280 -24.35 3.73 3.43
N LYS A 281 -24.74 2.86 2.51
CA LYS A 281 -25.98 3.01 1.74
C LYS A 281 -27.19 3.17 2.63
N GLY A 282 -27.91 4.30 2.47
CA GLY A 282 -29.10 4.64 3.25
C GLY A 282 -28.85 4.99 4.71
N LYS A 283 -27.58 5.27 5.06
CA LYS A 283 -27.19 5.70 6.42
C LYS A 283 -26.62 7.11 6.38
N THR A 284 -26.54 7.74 7.54
CA THR A 284 -25.93 9.04 7.75
C THR A 284 -24.86 8.93 8.83
N VAL A 285 -23.71 9.55 8.59
CA VAL A 285 -22.61 9.64 9.58
C VAL A 285 -23.11 10.41 10.80
N HIS A 286 -22.74 9.94 11.99
CA HIS A 286 -23.11 10.61 13.24
C HIS A 286 -22.57 12.05 13.25
N PRO A 287 -23.35 13.06 13.70
CA PRO A 287 -22.96 14.47 13.61
C PRO A 287 -21.66 14.82 14.36
N ASP A 288 -21.32 14.07 15.40
CA ASP A 288 -20.07 14.27 16.16
C ASP A 288 -18.86 13.56 15.53
N VAL A 289 -19.04 12.80 14.43
CA VAL A 289 -17.95 12.04 13.80
C VAL A 289 -17.60 12.63 12.43
N GLN A 290 -16.34 12.91 12.20
CA GLN A 290 -15.84 13.28 10.88
C GLN A 290 -15.44 12.02 10.10
N LEU A 291 -16.11 11.74 8.98
CA LEU A 291 -15.72 10.68 8.05
C LEU A 291 -15.01 11.24 6.84
N SER A 292 -13.82 10.72 6.54
CA SER A 292 -13.03 11.08 5.36
C SER A 292 -12.66 9.83 4.56
N ILE A 293 -12.79 9.88 3.24
CA ILE A 293 -12.54 8.75 2.33
C ILE A 293 -11.60 9.20 1.21
N ALA A 294 -10.47 8.49 1.04
CA ALA A 294 -9.48 8.74 -0.01
C ALA A 294 -9.40 7.53 -0.95
N PRO A 295 -9.99 7.59 -2.16
CA PRO A 295 -9.83 6.54 -3.18
C PRO A 295 -8.37 6.41 -3.62
N GLY A 296 -7.92 5.21 -3.98
CA GLY A 296 -6.51 4.92 -4.22
C GLY A 296 -5.95 5.49 -5.52
N SER A 297 -6.78 5.64 -6.54
CA SER A 297 -6.36 6.13 -7.84
C SER A 297 -7.48 6.85 -8.58
N LYS A 298 -7.08 7.59 -9.61
CA LYS A 298 -8.01 8.21 -10.56
C LYS A 298 -8.95 7.17 -11.20
N GLN A 299 -8.44 5.99 -11.50
CA GLN A 299 -9.24 4.90 -12.05
C GLN A 299 -10.32 4.48 -11.07
N VAL A 300 -9.96 4.24 -9.81
CA VAL A 300 -10.91 3.89 -8.75
C VAL A 300 -11.96 5.00 -8.58
N LEU A 301 -11.52 6.25 -8.47
CA LEU A 301 -12.43 7.39 -8.30
C LEU A 301 -13.43 7.51 -9.47
N ASN A 302 -12.95 7.34 -10.71
CA ASN A 302 -13.81 7.37 -11.89
C ASN A 302 -14.85 6.25 -11.87
N MET A 303 -14.44 5.02 -11.57
CA MET A 303 -15.36 3.87 -11.47
C MET A 303 -16.41 4.05 -10.36
N LEU A 304 -16.03 4.67 -9.24
CA LEU A 304 -16.97 5.00 -8.16
C LEU A 304 -17.99 6.07 -8.59
N ALA A 305 -17.57 7.03 -9.40
CA ALA A 305 -18.48 8.03 -9.96
C ALA A 305 -19.47 7.40 -10.97
N GLU A 306 -18.98 6.56 -11.85
CA GLU A 306 -19.78 5.91 -12.89
C GLU A 306 -20.84 4.93 -12.32
N ASN A 307 -20.51 4.19 -11.26
CA ASN A 307 -21.42 3.21 -10.65
C ASN A 307 -22.31 3.77 -9.52
N GLY A 308 -22.18 5.05 -9.18
CA GLY A 308 -22.97 5.74 -8.16
C GLY A 308 -22.51 5.52 -6.72
N ALA A 309 -21.45 4.76 -6.49
CA ALA A 309 -20.89 4.52 -5.15
C ALA A 309 -20.35 5.83 -4.53
N LEU A 310 -19.76 6.71 -5.35
CA LEU A 310 -19.27 8.01 -4.90
C LEU A 310 -20.42 8.86 -4.35
N ALA A 311 -21.55 8.94 -5.07
CA ALA A 311 -22.75 9.64 -4.60
C ALA A 311 -23.25 9.08 -3.28
N THR A 312 -23.33 7.76 -3.15
CA THR A 312 -23.73 7.08 -1.90
C THR A 312 -22.88 7.50 -0.71
N MET A 313 -21.56 7.59 -0.88
CA MET A 313 -20.65 8.00 0.19
C MET A 313 -20.84 9.49 0.56
N ILE A 314 -21.04 10.36 -0.44
CA ILE A 314 -21.29 11.78 -0.23
C ILE A 314 -22.63 11.99 0.51
N ASP A 315 -23.70 11.33 0.08
CA ASP A 315 -25.02 11.41 0.68
C ASP A 315 -25.00 10.96 2.15
N ALA A 316 -24.15 10.00 2.49
CA ALA A 316 -23.94 9.57 3.87
C ALA A 316 -23.21 10.61 4.75
N GLY A 317 -22.66 11.67 4.17
CA GLY A 317 -21.91 12.72 4.87
C GLY A 317 -20.40 12.54 4.88
N ALA A 318 -19.84 11.69 4.02
CA ALA A 318 -18.39 11.53 3.90
C ALA A 318 -17.73 12.70 3.16
N ARG A 319 -16.58 13.17 3.64
CA ARG A 319 -15.68 14.02 2.87
C ARG A 319 -14.85 13.16 1.93
N ILE A 320 -14.96 13.41 0.65
CA ILE A 320 -14.11 12.74 -0.34
C ILE A 320 -12.82 13.54 -0.48
N LEU A 321 -11.70 12.86 -0.27
CA LEU A 321 -10.36 13.41 -0.37
C LEU A 321 -9.75 13.09 -1.73
N GLU A 322 -8.66 13.77 -2.05
CA GLU A 322 -7.87 13.45 -3.22
C GLU A 322 -7.29 12.03 -3.13
N SER A 323 -7.04 11.43 -4.29
CA SER A 323 -6.33 10.15 -4.40
C SER A 323 -4.84 10.36 -4.12
N ALA A 324 -4.49 10.50 -2.84
CA ALA A 324 -3.18 10.92 -2.37
C ALA A 324 -2.80 10.25 -1.04
N CYS A 325 -1.52 10.19 -0.74
CA CYS A 325 -0.99 9.66 0.52
C CYS A 325 -1.02 10.68 1.68
N GLY A 326 -1.21 11.96 1.40
CA GLY A 326 -1.16 13.06 2.37
C GLY A 326 -1.93 12.83 3.68
N PRO A 327 -3.18 12.34 3.66
CA PRO A 327 -3.94 12.07 4.88
C PRO A 327 -3.28 11.04 5.83
N CYS A 328 -2.52 10.08 5.30
CA CYS A 328 -1.82 9.08 6.11
C CYS A 328 -0.72 9.71 6.98
N ILE A 329 -0.01 10.69 6.43
CA ILE A 329 1.02 11.46 7.15
C ILE A 329 0.44 12.66 7.93
N GLY A 330 -0.88 12.76 8.04
CA GLY A 330 -1.58 13.77 8.84
C GLY A 330 -1.92 15.07 8.11
N MET A 331 -1.65 15.20 6.82
CA MET A 331 -1.96 16.41 6.07
C MET A 331 -3.48 16.60 5.92
N GLY A 332 -3.99 17.67 6.52
CA GLY A 332 -5.41 18.06 6.45
C GLY A 332 -6.39 17.11 7.14
N GLN A 333 -5.92 16.13 7.91
CA GLN A 333 -6.74 15.09 8.52
C GLN A 333 -6.28 14.75 9.95
N SER A 334 -6.27 15.75 10.81
CA SER A 334 -6.04 15.55 12.25
C SER A 334 -7.37 15.49 13.00
N PRO A 335 -7.52 14.64 14.03
CA PRO A 335 -8.63 14.75 14.97
C PRO A 335 -8.44 15.99 15.86
N ASN A 336 -9.47 16.31 16.65
CA ASN A 336 -9.36 17.31 17.72
C ASN A 336 -8.37 16.87 18.81
N SER A 337 -7.99 17.80 19.68
CA SER A 337 -7.10 17.50 20.83
C SER A 337 -7.63 16.34 21.67
N LYS A 338 -6.83 15.30 21.87
CA LYS A 338 -7.18 14.05 22.55
C LYS A 338 -8.30 13.25 21.87
N GLY A 339 -8.68 13.61 20.65
CA GLY A 339 -9.70 12.89 19.86
C GLY A 339 -9.20 11.53 19.39
N ILE A 340 -10.12 10.59 19.25
CA ILE A 340 -9.87 9.24 18.77
C ILE A 340 -10.20 9.16 17.28
N SER A 341 -9.21 8.77 16.48
CA SER A 341 -9.35 8.57 15.04
C SER A 341 -9.23 7.08 14.68
N LEU A 342 -10.25 6.51 14.07
CA LEU A 342 -10.17 5.17 13.48
C LEU A 342 -9.69 5.29 12.04
N ARG A 343 -8.68 4.49 11.68
CA ARG A 343 -8.05 4.58 10.36
C ARG A 343 -7.85 3.22 9.73
N THR A 344 -8.15 3.11 8.45
CA THR A 344 -7.74 1.94 7.66
C THR A 344 -6.31 2.08 7.14
N PHE A 345 -5.59 3.11 7.56
CA PHE A 345 -4.21 3.39 7.19
C PHE A 345 -3.24 2.40 7.85
N ASN A 346 -2.00 2.41 7.42
CA ASN A 346 -0.97 1.50 7.90
C ASN A 346 -0.27 1.95 9.21
N ARG A 347 -0.47 3.18 9.62
CA ARG A 347 0.13 3.75 10.85
C ARG A 347 -0.94 4.21 11.84
N ASN A 348 -0.60 4.21 13.12
CA ASN A 348 -1.45 4.62 14.23
C ASN A 348 -0.75 5.63 15.17
#